data_7ad44c62bdeb74e95d515d1a13f0aed8
#
_entry.id   7ad44c62bdeb74e95d515d1a13f0aed8
#
_cell.length_a   1.000
_cell.length_b   1.000
_cell.length_c   1.000
_cell.angle_alpha   90.00
_cell.angle_beta   90.00
_cell.angle_gamma   90.00
#
_symmetry.space_group_name_H-M   'P 1'
#
loop_
_entity.id
_entity.type
_entity.pdbx_description
1 polymer ?
#
loop_
_entity_poly.entity_id
_entity_poly.type
_entity_poly.pdbx_seq_one_letter_code
_entity_poly.pdbx_strand_id
1 'polypeptide(L)'
;MRSDCKTRIIIDTNLWISFLIGKKLSCLLELISNGNVELVVSKELLDEIESVASRPKFVKYFSKEHLDMLWDFLAQETLYYEIGNISSRYRDPKDDYLLELALVSRADYLITGDRDLLIVKEVGSCQIITVMEFDALTSSLGCSALLHEDLEDYYAIVIGE
;
A
#
# COMPACT_ATOMS: atom_id res chain seq x y z
N MET A 1 5.24 10.79 -19.66
CA MET A 1 3.83 10.53 -19.43
C MET A 1 3.37 9.38 -20.32
N ARG A 2 2.86 8.33 -19.71
CA ARG A 2 2.44 7.13 -20.45
C ARG A 2 1.00 7.31 -20.88
N SER A 3 0.75 7.46 -22.16
CA SER A 3 -0.56 7.87 -22.68
C SER A 3 -1.66 6.79 -22.63
N ASP A 4 -1.32 5.56 -22.35
CA ASP A 4 -2.30 4.48 -22.17
C ASP A 4 -1.98 3.64 -20.93
N CYS A 5 -1.29 4.23 -19.97
CA CYS A 5 -0.81 3.51 -18.81
C CYS A 5 -1.70 3.74 -17.61
N LYS A 6 -1.97 2.63 -16.94
CA LYS A 6 -2.59 2.64 -15.64
C LYS A 6 -1.71 3.38 -14.64
N THR A 7 -2.34 3.98 -13.66
CA THR A 7 -1.64 4.60 -12.54
C THR A 7 -1.02 3.51 -11.66
N ARG A 8 0.29 3.53 -11.49
CA ARG A 8 0.99 2.57 -10.63
C ARG A 8 1.07 3.11 -9.22
N ILE A 9 0.64 2.30 -8.26
CA ILE A 9 0.65 2.69 -6.86
C ILE A 9 1.37 1.63 -6.01
N ILE A 10 2.03 2.12 -4.96
CA ILE A 10 2.59 1.30 -3.89
C ILE A 10 1.81 1.64 -2.64
N ILE A 11 1.38 0.61 -1.91
CA ILE A 11 0.67 0.78 -0.65
C ILE A 11 1.57 0.28 0.47
N ASP A 12 1.83 1.14 1.45
CA ASP A 12 2.64 0.81 2.61
C ASP A 12 2.01 -0.34 3.42
N THR A 13 2.85 -1.13 4.08
CA THR A 13 2.45 -2.30 4.88
C THR A 13 1.30 -2.00 5.84
N ASN A 14 1.39 -0.90 6.57
CA ASN A 14 0.39 -0.53 7.57
C ASN A 14 -1.00 -0.32 6.95
N LEU A 15 -1.03 0.21 5.74
CA LEU A 15 -2.30 0.39 5.02
C LEU A 15 -2.86 -0.93 4.51
N TRP A 16 -2.00 -1.85 4.08
CA TRP A 16 -2.46 -3.20 3.73
C TRP A 16 -3.14 -3.89 4.92
N ILE A 17 -2.53 -3.77 6.10
CA ILE A 17 -3.12 -4.34 7.33
C ILE A 17 -4.45 -3.64 7.65
N SER A 18 -4.51 -2.32 7.50
CA SER A 18 -5.74 -1.55 7.69
C SER A 18 -6.86 -2.02 6.75
N PHE A 19 -6.54 -2.21 5.48
CA PHE A 19 -7.52 -2.71 4.50
C PHE A 19 -7.99 -4.12 4.84
N LEU A 20 -7.10 -4.97 5.33
CA LEU A 20 -7.45 -6.32 5.74
C LEU A 20 -8.39 -6.31 6.95
N ILE A 21 -8.10 -5.48 7.95
CA ILE A 21 -8.96 -5.31 9.13
C ILE A 21 -10.34 -4.77 8.71
N GLY A 22 -10.36 -3.75 7.86
CA GLY A 22 -11.59 -3.11 7.39
C GLY A 22 -12.32 -3.86 6.29
N LYS A 23 -11.79 -4.99 5.83
CA LYS A 23 -12.38 -5.80 4.74
C LYS A 23 -12.54 -5.02 3.44
N LYS A 24 -11.54 -4.19 3.09
CA LYS A 24 -11.58 -3.29 1.94
C LYS A 24 -10.87 -3.82 0.69
N LEU A 25 -10.46 -5.08 0.68
CA LEU A 25 -9.80 -5.67 -0.51
C LEU A 25 -10.70 -5.63 -1.74
N SER A 26 -12.01 -5.74 -1.58
CA SER A 26 -12.96 -5.63 -2.69
C SER A 26 -12.91 -4.27 -3.37
N CYS A 27 -12.68 -3.20 -2.60
CA CYS A 27 -12.54 -1.85 -3.16
C CYS A 27 -11.29 -1.72 -4.02
N LEU A 28 -10.19 -2.32 -3.58
CA LEU A 28 -8.96 -2.38 -4.39
C LEU A 28 -9.18 -3.18 -5.66
N LEU A 29 -9.91 -4.29 -5.58
CA LEU A 29 -10.27 -5.08 -6.78
C LEU A 29 -11.06 -4.26 -7.77
N GLU A 30 -12.01 -3.45 -7.31
CA GLU A 30 -12.78 -2.58 -8.19
C GLU A 30 -11.89 -1.57 -8.90
N LEU A 31 -10.95 -0.94 -8.18
CA LEU A 31 -10.00 0.01 -8.77
C LEU A 31 -9.16 -0.66 -9.87
N ILE A 32 -8.70 -1.87 -9.62
CA ILE A 32 -7.90 -2.64 -10.58
C ILE A 32 -8.77 -3.07 -11.77
N SER A 33 -9.99 -3.55 -11.50
CA SER A 33 -10.92 -4.02 -12.53
C SER A 33 -11.35 -2.91 -13.48
N ASN A 34 -11.46 -1.69 -12.99
CA ASN A 34 -11.74 -0.53 -13.82
C ASN A 34 -10.60 -0.18 -14.76
N GLY A 35 -9.47 -0.86 -14.64
CA GLY A 35 -8.36 -0.72 -15.56
C GLY A 35 -7.49 0.51 -15.35
N ASN A 36 -7.71 1.26 -14.29
CA ASN A 36 -7.06 2.54 -14.06
C ASN A 36 -5.85 2.47 -13.14
N VAL A 37 -5.73 1.40 -12.36
CA VAL A 37 -4.72 1.28 -11.30
C VAL A 37 -3.99 -0.05 -11.38
N GLU A 38 -2.68 -0.02 -11.20
CA GLU A 38 -1.83 -1.19 -11.03
C GLU A 38 -1.16 -1.11 -9.66
N LEU A 39 -1.24 -2.20 -8.89
CA LEU A 39 -0.57 -2.29 -7.59
C LEU A 39 0.82 -2.89 -7.75
N VAL A 40 1.81 -2.27 -7.13
CA VAL A 40 3.21 -2.69 -7.23
C VAL A 40 3.66 -3.26 -5.89
N VAL A 41 4.31 -4.41 -5.92
CA VAL A 41 4.87 -5.06 -4.74
C VAL A 41 6.30 -5.53 -5.01
N SER A 42 7.02 -5.81 -3.93
CA SER A 42 8.34 -6.45 -3.95
C SER A 42 8.39 -7.54 -2.90
N LYS A 43 9.44 -8.35 -2.93
CA LYS A 43 9.64 -9.37 -1.90
C LYS A 43 9.69 -8.74 -0.50
N GLU A 44 10.40 -7.62 -0.36
CA GLU A 44 10.55 -6.92 0.91
C GLU A 44 9.21 -6.46 1.47
N LEU A 45 8.34 -5.91 0.61
CA LEU A 45 7.00 -5.49 1.01
C LEU A 45 6.13 -6.69 1.42
N LEU A 46 6.16 -7.76 0.65
CA LEU A 46 5.41 -8.98 0.97
C LEU A 46 5.88 -9.61 2.28
N ASP A 47 7.19 -9.67 2.51
CA ASP A 47 7.77 -10.20 3.74
C ASP A 47 7.35 -9.35 4.96
N GLU A 48 7.32 -8.04 4.80
CA GLU A 48 6.89 -7.14 5.88
C GLU A 48 5.40 -7.29 6.17
N ILE A 49 4.56 -7.39 5.16
CA ILE A 49 3.13 -7.64 5.35
C ILE A 49 2.92 -8.94 6.13
N GLU A 50 3.62 -10.01 5.75
CA GLU A 50 3.54 -11.29 6.45
C GLU A 50 3.98 -11.16 7.92
N SER A 51 5.11 -10.50 8.15
CA SER A 51 5.64 -10.29 9.49
C SER A 51 4.67 -9.51 10.37
N VAL A 52 4.10 -8.43 9.87
CA VAL A 52 3.17 -7.59 10.63
C VAL A 52 1.84 -8.33 10.85
N ALA A 53 1.30 -8.98 9.83
CA ALA A 53 0.03 -9.70 9.93
C ALA A 53 0.09 -10.87 10.92
N SER A 54 1.28 -11.41 11.16
CA SER A 54 1.50 -12.52 12.10
C SER A 54 1.61 -12.09 13.55
N ARG A 55 1.63 -10.78 13.83
CA ARG A 55 1.75 -10.30 15.21
C ARG A 55 0.51 -10.65 16.02
N PRO A 56 0.67 -11.08 17.31
CA PRO A 56 -0.45 -11.52 18.13
C PRO A 56 -1.58 -10.51 18.25
N LYS A 57 -1.28 -9.22 18.23
CA LYS A 57 -2.28 -8.16 18.34
C LYS A 57 -3.26 -8.12 17.16
N PHE A 58 -2.87 -8.69 16.02
CA PHE A 58 -3.71 -8.69 14.83
C PHE A 58 -4.49 -10.00 14.61
N VAL A 59 -4.08 -11.10 15.27
CA VAL A 59 -4.67 -12.41 15.06
C VAL A 59 -6.18 -12.42 15.32
N LYS A 60 -6.66 -11.61 16.26
CA LYS A 60 -8.09 -11.54 16.60
C LYS A 60 -8.93 -10.75 15.58
N TYR A 61 -8.29 -9.99 14.69
CA TYR A 61 -9.00 -9.12 13.74
C TYR A 61 -9.24 -9.78 12.40
N PHE A 62 -8.46 -10.79 12.05
CA PHE A 62 -8.65 -11.49 10.78
C PHE A 62 -8.35 -12.97 10.93
N SER A 63 -9.19 -13.77 10.29
CA SER A 63 -9.07 -15.23 10.27
C SER A 63 -8.01 -15.67 9.28
N LYS A 64 -7.64 -16.95 9.35
CA LYS A 64 -6.77 -17.55 8.35
C LYS A 64 -7.34 -17.40 6.94
N GLU A 65 -8.67 -17.49 6.81
CA GLU A 65 -9.34 -17.32 5.52
C GLU A 65 -9.11 -15.93 4.91
N HIS A 66 -9.19 -14.89 5.75
CA HIS A 66 -8.90 -13.52 5.31
C HIS A 66 -7.45 -13.36 4.86
N LEU A 67 -6.51 -13.98 5.56
CA LEU A 67 -5.10 -13.96 5.16
C LEU A 67 -4.88 -14.70 3.84
N ASP A 68 -5.51 -15.86 3.67
CA ASP A 68 -5.42 -16.61 2.42
C ASP A 68 -5.98 -15.80 1.25
N MET A 69 -7.08 -15.08 1.47
CA MET A 69 -7.64 -14.17 0.47
C MET A 69 -6.67 -13.04 0.11
N LEU A 70 -6.00 -12.49 1.11
CA LEU A 70 -4.99 -11.45 0.88
C LEU A 70 -3.84 -11.97 0.02
N TRP A 71 -3.31 -13.16 0.36
CA TRP A 71 -2.20 -13.76 -0.39
C TRP A 71 -2.59 -14.09 -1.82
N ASP A 72 -3.79 -14.62 -2.03
CA ASP A 72 -4.32 -14.88 -3.37
C ASP A 72 -4.44 -13.58 -4.17
N PHE A 73 -4.95 -12.54 -3.53
CA PHE A 73 -5.07 -11.21 -4.14
C PHE A 73 -3.70 -10.68 -4.56
N LEU A 74 -2.73 -10.71 -3.65
CA LEU A 74 -1.38 -10.22 -3.91
C LEU A 74 -0.69 -11.01 -5.01
N ALA A 75 -0.94 -12.31 -5.09
CA ALA A 75 -0.34 -13.16 -6.11
C ALA A 75 -0.91 -12.91 -7.51
N GLN A 76 -2.20 -12.58 -7.60
CA GLN A 76 -2.90 -12.50 -8.88
C GLN A 76 -3.04 -11.08 -9.42
N GLU A 77 -3.13 -10.09 -8.53
CA GLU A 77 -3.57 -8.74 -8.90
C GLU A 77 -2.48 -7.67 -8.76
N THR A 78 -1.23 -8.07 -8.52
CA THR A 78 -0.15 -7.10 -8.35
C THR A 78 0.98 -7.33 -9.35
N LEU A 79 1.76 -6.27 -9.58
CA LEU A 79 2.99 -6.33 -10.36
C LEU A 79 4.17 -6.48 -9.42
N TYR A 80 4.95 -7.53 -9.63
CA TYR A 80 6.13 -7.81 -8.81
C TYR A 80 7.38 -7.18 -9.43
N TYR A 81 8.14 -6.46 -8.62
CA TYR A 81 9.43 -5.88 -9.01
C TYR A 81 10.52 -6.32 -8.03
N GLU A 82 11.68 -6.63 -8.56
CA GLU A 82 12.85 -6.87 -7.74
C GLU A 82 13.57 -5.56 -7.45
N ILE A 83 13.94 -5.38 -6.18
CA ILE A 83 14.72 -4.23 -5.73
C ILE A 83 16.18 -4.69 -5.67
N GLY A 84 17.08 -3.92 -6.29
CA GLY A 84 18.51 -4.18 -6.21
C GLY A 84 19.10 -3.76 -4.86
N ASN A 85 20.39 -3.44 -4.84
CA ASN A 85 21.05 -2.98 -3.62
C ASN A 85 20.42 -1.68 -3.15
N ILE A 86 19.87 -1.72 -1.93
CA ILE A 86 19.26 -0.56 -1.31
C ILE A 86 20.37 0.41 -0.89
N SER A 87 20.37 1.60 -1.47
CA SER A 87 21.28 2.65 -1.05
C SER A 87 20.69 3.35 0.17
N SER A 88 21.46 3.44 1.24
CA SER A 88 21.03 4.08 2.49
C SER A 88 20.96 5.60 2.34
N ARG A 89 20.14 6.07 1.40
CA ARG A 89 19.96 7.50 1.13
C ARG A 89 18.96 8.19 2.05
N TYR A 90 18.17 7.39 2.75
CA TYR A 90 17.01 7.89 3.46
C TYR A 90 17.17 7.70 4.96
N ARG A 91 16.35 8.42 5.70
CA ARG A 91 16.44 8.57 7.14
C ARG A 91 16.18 7.28 7.92
N ASP A 92 15.24 6.46 7.44
CA ASP A 92 14.90 5.19 8.07
C ASP A 92 15.21 4.04 7.12
N PRO A 93 16.18 3.15 7.48
CA PRO A 93 16.51 2.00 6.64
C PRO A 93 15.33 1.06 6.37
N LYS A 94 14.34 1.04 7.26
CA LYS A 94 13.16 0.19 7.08
C LYS A 94 12.29 0.64 5.93
N ASP A 95 12.28 1.94 5.63
CA ASP A 95 11.46 2.51 4.59
C ASP A 95 12.21 2.67 3.26
N ASP A 96 13.52 2.50 3.27
CA ASP A 96 14.36 2.65 2.08
C ASP A 96 13.88 1.76 0.93
N TYR A 97 13.43 0.55 1.23
CA TYR A 97 12.98 -0.35 0.16
C TYR A 97 11.71 0.18 -0.56
N LEU A 98 10.82 0.87 0.15
CA LEU A 98 9.63 1.46 -0.48
C LEU A 98 10.02 2.54 -1.47
N LEU A 99 10.99 3.36 -1.11
CA LEU A 99 11.48 4.43 -1.99
C LEU A 99 12.24 3.86 -3.19
N GLU A 100 13.06 2.83 -2.98
CA GLU A 100 13.71 2.14 -4.09
C GLU A 100 12.70 1.42 -4.99
N LEU A 101 11.67 0.83 -4.41
CA LEU A 101 10.58 0.22 -5.18
C LEU A 101 9.87 1.26 -6.04
N ALA A 102 9.64 2.45 -5.49
CA ALA A 102 9.04 3.55 -6.24
C ALA A 102 9.89 3.94 -7.46
N LEU A 103 11.21 3.94 -7.30
CA LEU A 103 12.13 4.25 -8.40
C LEU A 103 12.15 3.15 -9.46
N VAL A 104 12.35 1.89 -9.08
CA VAL A 104 12.49 0.80 -10.05
C VAL A 104 11.19 0.49 -10.79
N SER A 105 10.05 0.63 -10.12
CA SER A 105 8.75 0.39 -10.72
C SER A 105 8.21 1.58 -11.49
N ARG A 106 8.80 2.75 -11.32
CA ARG A 106 8.28 4.02 -11.84
C ARG A 106 6.84 4.25 -11.37
N ALA A 107 6.59 3.97 -10.09
CA ALA A 107 5.27 4.19 -9.51
C ALA A 107 4.91 5.67 -9.56
N ASP A 108 3.63 5.93 -9.72
CA ASP A 108 3.09 7.30 -9.73
C ASP A 108 2.85 7.81 -8.31
N TYR A 109 2.42 6.90 -7.43
CA TYR A 109 2.13 7.24 -6.03
C TYR A 109 2.60 6.16 -5.08
N LEU A 110 3.16 6.60 -3.95
CA LEU A 110 3.38 5.78 -2.77
C LEU A 110 2.42 6.27 -1.70
N ILE A 111 1.49 5.40 -1.32
CA ILE A 111 0.43 5.74 -0.38
C ILE A 111 0.83 5.27 1.01
N THR A 112 0.92 6.18 1.96
CA THR A 112 1.40 5.89 3.31
C THR A 112 0.76 6.81 4.34
N GLY A 113 0.76 6.36 5.60
CA GLY A 113 0.44 7.21 6.74
C GLY A 113 1.66 7.58 7.56
N ASP A 114 2.85 7.11 7.18
CA ASP A 114 4.08 7.37 7.90
C ASP A 114 4.59 8.78 7.63
N ARG A 115 4.72 9.55 8.70
CA ARG A 115 5.18 10.95 8.62
C ARG A 115 6.59 11.07 8.04
N ASP A 116 7.47 10.11 8.34
CA ASP A 116 8.86 10.14 7.84
C ASP A 116 8.90 9.98 6.32
N LEU A 117 8.01 9.17 5.77
CA LEU A 117 7.88 9.04 4.32
C LEU A 117 7.20 10.27 3.71
N LEU A 118 6.15 10.77 4.35
CA LEU A 118 5.41 11.94 3.85
C LEU A 118 6.28 13.20 3.79
N ILE A 119 7.26 13.33 4.69
CA ILE A 119 8.21 14.45 4.68
C ILE A 119 9.08 14.44 3.41
N VAL A 120 9.39 13.27 2.87
CA VAL A 120 10.16 13.14 1.63
C VAL A 120 9.42 13.75 0.44
N LYS A 121 8.11 13.68 0.42
CA LYS A 121 7.17 14.24 -0.58
C LYS A 121 7.21 13.59 -1.94
N GLU A 122 8.38 13.33 -2.48
CA GLU A 122 8.52 12.69 -3.80
C GLU A 122 9.85 11.96 -3.90
N VAL A 123 9.88 10.94 -4.74
CA VAL A 123 11.09 10.22 -5.10
C VAL A 123 11.02 9.91 -6.60
N GLY A 124 11.96 10.45 -7.38
CA GLY A 124 11.86 10.38 -8.84
C GLY A 124 10.58 11.04 -9.31
N SER A 125 9.77 10.33 -10.07
CA SER A 125 8.46 10.79 -10.52
C SER A 125 7.32 10.35 -9.61
N CYS A 126 7.61 9.64 -8.51
CA CYS A 126 6.62 9.13 -7.58
C CYS A 126 6.31 10.17 -6.50
N GLN A 127 5.03 10.48 -6.32
CA GLN A 127 4.56 11.33 -5.24
C GLN A 127 4.17 10.48 -4.04
N ILE A 128 4.59 10.93 -2.85
CA ILE A 128 4.26 10.25 -1.59
C ILE A 128 3.06 10.97 -0.99
N ILE A 129 1.94 10.25 -0.88
CA ILE A 129 0.66 10.84 -0.49
C ILE A 129 -0.06 10.00 0.56
N THR A 130 -1.04 10.60 1.20
CA THR A 130 -1.92 9.92 2.14
C THR A 130 -3.05 9.19 1.41
N VAL A 131 -3.74 8.29 2.13
CA VAL A 131 -4.95 7.63 1.60
C VAL A 131 -6.02 8.66 1.24
N MET A 132 -6.18 9.70 2.05
CA MET A 132 -7.16 10.74 1.79
C MET A 132 -6.87 11.49 0.50
N GLU A 133 -5.61 11.82 0.27
CA GLU A 133 -5.19 12.47 -0.97
C GLU A 133 -5.42 11.56 -2.18
N PHE A 134 -5.10 10.28 -2.05
CA PHE A 134 -5.34 9.31 -3.12
C PHE A 134 -6.84 9.15 -3.39
N ASP A 135 -7.65 9.07 -2.35
CA ASP A 135 -9.10 8.96 -2.48
C ASP A 135 -9.69 10.17 -3.21
N ALA A 136 -9.21 11.38 -2.88
CA ALA A 136 -9.62 12.59 -3.58
C ALA A 136 -9.28 12.56 -5.07
N LEU A 137 -8.11 12.00 -5.42
CA LEU A 137 -7.69 11.85 -6.81
C LEU A 137 -8.53 10.83 -7.57
N THR A 138 -9.01 9.78 -6.90
CA THR A 138 -9.77 8.69 -7.53
C THR A 138 -11.28 8.83 -7.39
N SER A 139 -11.77 9.81 -6.62
CA SER A 139 -13.21 10.01 -6.42
C SER A 139 -13.98 10.23 -7.73
N SER A 140 -13.34 10.81 -8.73
CA SER A 140 -13.90 10.98 -10.07
C SER A 140 -14.08 9.65 -10.81
N LEU A 141 -13.47 8.58 -10.34
CA LEU A 141 -13.55 7.25 -10.94
C LEU A 141 -14.65 6.38 -10.30
N GLY A 142 -15.45 6.95 -9.42
CA GLY A 142 -16.60 6.27 -8.83
C GLY A 142 -16.30 5.33 -7.66
N CYS A 143 -15.08 5.33 -7.16
CA CYS A 143 -14.71 4.49 -6.02
C CYS A 143 -14.34 5.38 -4.83
N SER A 144 -15.32 5.75 -4.03
CA SER A 144 -15.14 6.61 -2.86
C SER A 144 -14.91 5.81 -1.58
N ALA A 145 -14.37 4.63 -1.67
CA ALA A 145 -14.53 3.65 -0.61
C ALA A 145 -13.27 3.20 0.13
N LEU A 146 -12.10 3.84 -0.10
CA LEU A 146 -10.90 3.50 0.67
C LEU A 146 -10.83 4.29 2.00
N LEU A 147 -11.92 4.37 2.77
CA LEU A 147 -12.30 5.53 3.51
C LEU A 147 -12.15 5.52 5.01
N HIS A 148 -12.13 6.65 5.46
CA HIS A 148 -12.18 7.37 6.75
C HIS A 148 -12.46 6.55 8.02
N GLU A 149 -13.49 5.72 8.02
CA GLU A 149 -13.95 4.98 9.20
C GLU A 149 -12.94 3.92 9.64
N ASP A 150 -12.29 3.31 8.67
CA ASP A 150 -11.36 2.21 8.95
C ASP A 150 -9.98 2.68 9.41
N LEU A 151 -9.60 3.91 9.07
CA LEU A 151 -8.36 4.49 9.54
C LEU A 151 -8.42 4.81 11.04
N GLU A 152 -9.56 5.25 11.53
CA GLU A 152 -9.72 5.47 12.96
C GLU A 152 -9.60 4.17 13.76
N ASP A 153 -10.24 3.11 13.29
CA ASP A 153 -10.12 1.80 13.89
C ASP A 153 -8.68 1.28 13.81
N TYR A 154 -8.03 1.48 12.66
CA TYR A 154 -6.64 1.10 12.49
C TYR A 154 -5.73 1.83 13.46
N TYR A 155 -5.87 3.15 13.57
CA TYR A 155 -5.06 3.93 14.49
C TYR A 155 -5.32 3.54 15.95
N ALA A 156 -6.56 3.24 16.30
CA ALA A 156 -6.90 2.77 17.63
C ALA A 156 -6.22 1.42 17.95
N ILE A 157 -6.12 0.53 16.96
CA ILE A 157 -5.53 -0.80 17.12
C ILE A 157 -4.00 -0.76 17.11
N VAL A 158 -3.42 0.04 16.22
CA VAL A 158 -1.96 0.04 15.97
C VAL A 158 -1.24 1.03 16.87
N ILE A 159 -1.84 2.19 17.13
CA ILE A 159 -1.23 3.28 17.90
C ILE A 159 -1.74 3.31 19.33
N GLY A 160 -2.88 2.69 19.60
CA GLY A 160 -3.51 2.64 20.93
C GLY A 160 -2.82 1.72 21.94
N GLU A 161 -1.60 1.34 21.71
CA GLU A 161 -0.82 0.58 22.68
C GLU A 161 -0.30 1.47 23.79
#